data_998bfb541c902ceb631af5151b0687a0
#
_entry.id   998bfb541c902ceb631af5151b0687a0
#
_cell.length_a   1.000
_cell.length_b   1.000
_cell.length_c   1.000
_cell.angle_alpha   90.00
_cell.angle_beta   90.00
_cell.angle_gamma   90.00
#
_symmetry.space_group_name_H-M   'P 1'
#
loop_
_entity.id
_entity.type
_entity.pdbx_description
1 polymer ?
#
loop_
_entity_poly.entity_id
_entity_poly.type
_entity_poly.pdbx_seq_one_letter_code
_entity_poly.pdbx_strand_id
1 'polypeptide(L)'
;KFFQSSNSAALFPEYVSRAVMQGMERADILPNLVATVTDIEGMDYRSIASVPSEDDKSLKLVGEGAKIPQTEVKTRENLVKLHKRGRMLVASYEALRFQRLDLFTVTLNQIGAYIARAQLKDAIDVLVNGDDNENPAGTLNVATGGKVTYEDLLKLWTELAPYELNTILASTPEMQKILSLSQLQDSNAGLDFQATGRMITPLGASLLHTPEL
;
A
#
# COMPACT_ATOMS: atom_id res chain seq x y z
N LYS A 1 -14.48 33.50 2.97
CA LYS A 1 -15.88 33.88 3.31
C LYS A 1 -16.50 32.99 4.39
N PHE A 2 -15.76 32.02 4.94
CA PHE A 2 -16.27 31.12 5.98
C PHE A 2 -16.55 31.78 7.33
N PHE A 3 -16.13 33.01 7.57
CA PHE A 3 -16.27 33.68 8.85
C PHE A 3 -17.18 34.94 8.78
N GLN A 4 -18.03 34.99 7.77
CA GLN A 4 -19.01 36.09 7.65
C GLN A 4 -20.32 35.87 8.42
N SER A 5 -20.62 34.62 8.76
CA SER A 5 -21.75 34.22 9.60
C SER A 5 -21.39 32.98 10.41
N SER A 6 -22.10 32.73 11.51
CA SER A 6 -21.89 31.51 12.33
C SER A 6 -22.11 30.23 11.52
N ASN A 7 -23.08 30.22 10.61
CA ASN A 7 -23.34 29.07 9.74
C ASN A 7 -22.18 28.81 8.75
N SER A 8 -21.56 29.86 8.20
CA SER A 8 -20.42 29.69 7.30
C SER A 8 -19.15 29.27 8.04
N ALA A 9 -19.00 29.65 9.30
CA ALA A 9 -17.89 29.22 10.13
C ALA A 9 -17.99 27.72 10.50
N ALA A 10 -19.21 27.19 10.70
CA ALA A 10 -19.44 25.77 10.98
C ALA A 10 -19.07 24.85 9.80
N LEU A 11 -19.06 25.36 8.57
CA LEU A 11 -18.65 24.61 7.38
C LEU A 11 -17.13 24.52 7.19
N PHE A 12 -16.36 25.31 7.92
CA PHE A 12 -14.90 25.33 7.74
C PHE A 12 -14.20 24.03 8.08
N PRO A 13 -14.52 23.34 9.21
CA PRO A 13 -13.92 22.03 9.51
C PRO A 13 -14.21 20.99 8.43
N GLU A 14 -15.42 20.97 7.90
CA GLU A 14 -15.82 20.06 6.83
C GLU A 14 -15.06 20.35 5.53
N TYR A 15 -14.88 21.60 5.18
CA TYR A 15 -14.06 22.02 4.04
C TYR A 15 -12.61 21.55 4.19
N VAL A 16 -12.01 21.73 5.37
CA VAL A 16 -10.65 21.28 5.66
C VAL A 16 -10.54 19.76 5.52
N SER A 17 -11.47 19.03 6.13
CA SER A 17 -11.53 17.57 6.07
C SER A 17 -11.60 17.06 4.62
N ARG A 18 -12.52 17.60 3.82
CA ARG A 18 -12.67 17.21 2.40
C ARG A 18 -11.43 17.52 1.57
N ALA A 19 -10.80 18.66 1.76
CA ALA A 19 -9.59 19.01 1.03
C ALA A 19 -8.41 18.10 1.38
N VAL A 20 -8.27 17.73 2.66
CA VAL A 20 -7.24 16.77 3.09
C VAL A 20 -7.54 15.38 2.53
N MET A 21 -8.77 14.90 2.61
CA MET A 21 -9.16 13.60 2.05
C MET A 21 -8.91 13.54 0.54
N GLN A 22 -9.26 14.59 -0.21
CA GLN A 22 -8.99 14.65 -1.64
C GLN A 22 -7.49 14.56 -1.94
N GLY A 23 -6.64 15.16 -1.09
CA GLY A 23 -5.19 15.05 -1.20
C GLY A 23 -4.70 13.63 -0.91
N MET A 24 -5.28 12.96 0.08
CA MET A 24 -4.98 11.56 0.41
C MET A 24 -5.34 10.64 -0.74
N GLU A 25 -6.57 10.68 -1.23
CA GLU A 25 -7.07 9.84 -2.33
C GLU A 25 -6.22 9.91 -3.59
N ARG A 26 -5.69 11.09 -3.92
CA ARG A 26 -4.81 11.28 -5.09
C ARG A 26 -3.43 10.65 -4.94
N ALA A 27 -2.94 10.51 -3.73
CA ALA A 27 -1.60 10.00 -3.43
C ALA A 27 -1.61 8.56 -2.89
N ASP A 28 -2.79 8.02 -2.62
CA ASP A 28 -2.95 6.70 -2.02
C ASP A 28 -2.76 5.61 -3.07
N ILE A 29 -1.73 4.81 -2.88
CA ILE A 29 -1.46 3.60 -3.68
C ILE A 29 -1.70 2.30 -2.90
N LEU A 30 -2.04 2.40 -1.60
CA LEU A 30 -2.32 1.24 -0.75
C LEU A 30 -3.41 0.33 -1.30
N PRO A 31 -4.53 0.82 -1.87
CA PRO A 31 -5.56 -0.04 -2.43
C PRO A 31 -5.06 -0.98 -3.54
N ASN A 32 -3.94 -0.63 -4.19
CA ASN A 32 -3.32 -1.49 -5.21
C ASN A 32 -2.42 -2.58 -4.62
N LEU A 33 -2.09 -2.50 -3.33
CA LEU A 33 -1.18 -3.42 -2.64
C LEU A 33 -1.89 -4.38 -1.71
N VAL A 34 -3.07 -3.99 -1.19
CA VAL A 34 -3.81 -4.77 -0.20
C VAL A 34 -5.00 -5.48 -0.82
N ALA A 35 -5.26 -6.71 -0.41
CA ALA A 35 -6.39 -7.48 -0.89
C ALA A 35 -7.72 -7.02 -0.27
N THR A 36 -7.69 -6.50 0.95
CA THR A 36 -8.88 -6.04 1.67
C THR A 36 -8.52 -4.97 2.70
N VAL A 37 -9.49 -4.13 3.02
CA VAL A 37 -9.43 -3.13 4.08
C VAL A 37 -10.53 -3.43 5.07
N THR A 38 -10.23 -3.43 6.36
CA THR A 38 -11.19 -3.65 7.43
C THR A 38 -11.17 -2.47 8.39
N ASP A 39 -12.33 -1.87 8.61
CA ASP A 39 -12.48 -0.85 9.63
C ASP A 39 -12.58 -1.51 11.00
N ILE A 40 -11.78 -1.02 11.95
CA ILE A 40 -11.76 -1.52 13.32
C ILE A 40 -12.11 -0.40 14.29
N GLU A 41 -12.87 -0.74 15.32
CA GLU A 41 -13.16 0.14 16.44
C GLU A 41 -12.16 -0.13 17.57
N GLY A 42 -11.42 0.89 17.99
CA GLY A 42 -10.42 0.77 19.05
C GLY A 42 -8.98 0.95 18.59
N MET A 43 -8.05 0.70 19.48
CA MET A 43 -6.61 0.88 19.24
C MET A 43 -5.84 -0.44 19.15
N ASP A 44 -6.48 -1.55 19.44
CA ASP A 44 -5.90 -2.87 19.45
C ASP A 44 -6.57 -3.75 18.40
N TYR A 45 -5.77 -4.45 17.62
CA TYR A 45 -6.24 -5.39 16.61
C TYR A 45 -5.54 -6.74 16.78
N ARG A 46 -6.32 -7.81 16.71
CA ARG A 46 -5.78 -9.18 16.64
C ARG A 46 -5.93 -9.69 15.22
N SER A 47 -4.83 -9.91 14.55
CA SER A 47 -4.85 -10.51 13.23
C SER A 47 -5.30 -11.98 13.32
N ILE A 48 -6.03 -12.44 12.31
CA ILE A 48 -6.39 -13.83 12.17
C ILE A 48 -5.17 -14.57 11.62
N ALA A 49 -4.62 -15.50 12.38
CA ALA A 49 -3.58 -16.39 11.90
C ALA A 49 -4.25 -17.64 11.31
N SER A 50 -4.67 -17.54 10.08
CA SER A 50 -5.02 -18.73 9.32
C SER A 50 -4.03 -18.87 8.17
N VAL A 51 -2.93 -19.56 8.43
CA VAL A 51 -2.12 -20.14 7.37
C VAL A 51 -2.40 -21.64 7.41
N PRO A 52 -3.54 -22.10 6.84
CA PRO A 52 -3.80 -23.53 6.76
C PRO A 52 -2.69 -24.19 5.93
N SER A 53 -2.17 -25.31 6.40
CA SER A 53 -1.23 -26.13 5.64
C SER A 53 -1.85 -26.57 4.32
N GLU A 54 -1.04 -27.01 3.36
CA GLU A 54 -1.58 -27.59 2.11
C GLU A 54 -2.55 -28.75 2.39
N ASP A 55 -2.29 -29.50 3.45
CA ASP A 55 -3.14 -30.62 3.88
C ASP A 55 -4.48 -30.13 4.44
N ASP A 56 -4.51 -28.96 5.08
CA ASP A 56 -5.75 -28.35 5.60
C ASP A 56 -6.60 -27.70 4.50
N LYS A 57 -6.00 -27.33 3.38
CA LYS A 57 -6.68 -26.75 2.21
C LYS A 57 -7.22 -27.84 1.27
N SER A 58 -6.59 -29.02 1.26
CA SER A 58 -6.92 -30.08 0.33
C SER A 58 -8.27 -30.72 0.65
N LEU A 59 -9.10 -30.89 -0.37
CA LEU A 59 -10.33 -31.65 -0.25
C LEU A 59 -9.98 -33.16 -0.20
N LYS A 60 -10.28 -33.82 0.91
CA LYS A 60 -10.06 -35.28 1.07
C LYS A 60 -11.31 -36.05 0.69
N LEU A 61 -11.12 -37.19 0.05
CA LEU A 61 -12.19 -38.16 -0.16
C LEU A 61 -12.67 -38.69 1.21
N VAL A 62 -13.94 -38.47 1.50
CA VAL A 62 -14.56 -38.89 2.76
C VAL A 62 -15.55 -40.03 2.45
N GLY A 63 -15.34 -41.18 3.07
CA GLY A 63 -16.26 -42.29 2.96
C GLY A 63 -17.59 -42.01 3.66
N GLU A 64 -18.63 -42.75 3.26
CA GLU A 64 -19.96 -42.64 3.85
C GLU A 64 -19.91 -42.92 5.37
N GLY A 65 -20.37 -41.94 6.20
CA GLY A 65 -20.30 -42.04 7.65
C GLY A 65 -18.94 -41.70 8.30
N ALA A 66 -17.93 -41.35 7.53
CA ALA A 66 -16.64 -40.94 8.07
C ALA A 66 -16.62 -39.46 8.54
N LYS A 67 -15.75 -39.15 9.50
CA LYS A 67 -15.59 -37.81 10.01
C LYS A 67 -15.00 -36.87 8.93
N ILE A 68 -15.68 -35.78 8.65
CA ILE A 68 -15.18 -34.72 7.73
C ILE A 68 -13.97 -34.06 8.36
N PRO A 69 -12.86 -33.87 7.62
CA PRO A 69 -11.71 -33.08 8.07
C PRO A 69 -12.11 -31.66 8.42
N GLN A 70 -11.47 -31.06 9.44
CA GLN A 70 -11.75 -29.72 9.91
C GLN A 70 -10.53 -28.88 9.75
N THR A 71 -10.70 -27.66 9.25
CA THR A 71 -9.68 -26.62 9.23
C THR A 71 -9.95 -25.63 10.37
N GLU A 72 -8.97 -25.41 11.23
CA GLU A 72 -9.10 -24.46 12.35
C GLU A 72 -8.58 -23.08 11.94
N VAL A 73 -9.37 -22.07 12.22
CA VAL A 73 -8.98 -20.66 12.11
C VAL A 73 -8.67 -20.15 13.51
N LYS A 74 -7.42 -19.71 13.73
CA LYS A 74 -6.97 -19.20 15.04
C LYS A 74 -6.66 -17.72 14.96
N THR A 75 -6.89 -16.99 16.04
CA THR A 75 -6.37 -15.63 16.21
C THR A 75 -4.93 -15.69 16.71
N ARG A 76 -4.12 -14.73 16.29
CA ARG A 76 -2.74 -14.58 16.79
C ARG A 76 -2.75 -14.13 18.26
N GLU A 77 -1.72 -14.51 19.00
CA GLU A 77 -1.62 -14.22 20.42
C GLU A 77 -1.27 -12.76 20.68
N ASN A 78 -0.41 -12.16 19.86
CA ASN A 78 0.03 -10.80 20.04
C ASN A 78 -0.96 -9.78 19.46
N LEU A 79 -1.20 -8.73 20.21
CA LEU A 79 -2.01 -7.59 19.81
C LEU A 79 -1.17 -6.63 18.95
N VAL A 80 -1.66 -6.33 17.77
CA VAL A 80 -1.10 -5.26 16.94
C VAL A 80 -1.59 -3.93 17.49
N LYS A 81 -0.66 -3.09 17.97
CA LYS A 81 -0.97 -1.76 18.50
C LYS A 81 -1.01 -0.74 17.36
N LEU A 82 -2.13 -0.04 17.27
CA LEU A 82 -2.29 1.05 16.31
C LEU A 82 -1.74 2.35 16.89
N HIS A 83 -0.84 3.00 16.17
CA HIS A 83 -0.27 4.27 16.58
C HIS A 83 -1.16 5.43 16.11
N LYS A 84 -1.59 6.28 17.06
CA LYS A 84 -2.30 7.51 16.75
C LYS A 84 -1.30 8.58 16.33
N ARG A 85 -1.45 9.12 15.12
CA ARG A 85 -0.69 10.25 14.62
C ARG A 85 -1.61 11.43 14.37
N GLY A 86 -1.12 12.64 14.60
CA GLY A 86 -1.90 13.85 14.37
C GLY A 86 -1.01 15.08 14.24
N ARG A 87 -1.53 16.09 13.58
CA ARG A 87 -0.89 17.39 13.48
C ARG A 87 -1.94 18.48 13.65
N MET A 88 -1.60 19.53 14.38
CA MET A 88 -2.46 20.69 14.53
C MET A 88 -2.18 21.65 13.39
N LEU A 89 -3.23 22.07 12.69
CA LEU A 89 -3.17 23.16 11.72
C LEU A 89 -3.50 24.47 12.46
N VAL A 90 -2.56 25.40 12.47
CA VAL A 90 -2.75 26.73 13.03
C VAL A 90 -2.62 27.75 11.90
N ALA A 91 -3.64 28.56 11.71
CA ALA A 91 -3.63 29.65 10.75
C ALA A 91 -4.04 30.96 11.45
N SER A 92 -3.34 32.06 11.14
CA SER A 92 -3.74 33.37 11.64
C SER A 92 -5.02 33.85 10.92
N TYR A 93 -5.80 34.67 11.61
CA TYR A 93 -6.99 35.29 11.02
C TYR A 93 -6.68 36.09 9.74
N GLU A 94 -5.53 36.75 9.72
CA GLU A 94 -5.05 37.51 8.56
C GLU A 94 -4.74 36.58 7.38
N ALA A 95 -4.08 35.46 7.63
CA ALA A 95 -3.80 34.45 6.59
C ALA A 95 -5.09 33.92 5.96
N LEU A 96 -6.11 33.63 6.77
CA LEU A 96 -7.42 33.18 6.29
C LEU A 96 -8.22 34.27 5.55
N ARG A 97 -8.06 35.54 5.94
CA ARG A 97 -8.79 36.65 5.36
C ARG A 97 -8.21 37.14 4.02
N PHE A 98 -6.90 37.14 3.89
CA PHE A 98 -6.19 37.72 2.74
C PHE A 98 -5.68 36.68 1.73
N GLN A 99 -5.53 35.40 2.12
CA GLN A 99 -5.14 34.37 1.18
C GLN A 99 -6.33 33.93 0.32
N ARG A 100 -6.02 33.66 -0.94
CA ARG A 100 -6.98 33.00 -1.83
C ARG A 100 -7.24 31.58 -1.32
N LEU A 101 -8.50 31.20 -1.24
CA LEU A 101 -8.93 29.85 -0.83
C LEU A 101 -8.22 28.75 -1.62
N ASP A 102 -7.86 29.03 -2.88
CA ASP A 102 -7.16 28.10 -3.75
C ASP A 102 -5.79 27.66 -3.20
N LEU A 103 -4.98 28.62 -2.71
CA LEU A 103 -3.67 28.32 -2.11
C LEU A 103 -3.82 27.52 -0.80
N PHE A 104 -4.85 27.83 -0.02
CA PHE A 104 -5.14 27.10 1.20
C PHE A 104 -5.55 25.64 0.87
N THR A 105 -6.40 25.46 -0.14
CA THR A 105 -6.78 24.12 -0.63
C THR A 105 -5.55 23.32 -1.09
N VAL A 106 -4.65 23.94 -1.84
CA VAL A 106 -3.40 23.28 -2.27
C VAL A 106 -2.59 22.80 -1.07
N THR A 107 -2.45 23.64 -0.05
CA THR A 107 -1.72 23.25 1.19
C THR A 107 -2.40 22.08 1.89
N LEU A 108 -3.73 22.10 2.00
CA LEU A 108 -4.48 20.99 2.60
C LEU A 108 -4.34 19.70 1.80
N ASN A 109 -4.39 19.78 0.47
CA ASN A 109 -4.15 18.62 -0.40
C ASN A 109 -2.72 18.08 -0.24
N GLN A 110 -1.71 18.94 -0.08
CA GLN A 110 -0.34 18.50 0.20
C GLN A 110 -0.22 17.79 1.54
N ILE A 111 -0.92 18.27 2.57
CA ILE A 111 -0.99 17.60 3.87
C ILE A 111 -1.63 16.22 3.71
N GLY A 112 -2.73 16.12 2.97
CA GLY A 112 -3.39 14.85 2.68
C GLY A 112 -2.46 13.86 1.97
N ALA A 113 -1.77 14.31 0.93
CA ALA A 113 -0.80 13.49 0.21
C ALA A 113 0.35 13.01 1.12
N TYR A 114 0.80 13.84 2.05
CA TYR A 114 1.82 13.44 3.02
C TYR A 114 1.31 12.36 3.99
N ILE A 115 0.04 12.46 4.42
CA ILE A 115 -0.58 11.44 5.29
C ILE A 115 -0.63 10.09 4.54
N ALA A 116 -1.08 10.08 3.29
CA ALA A 116 -1.12 8.85 2.49
C ALA A 116 0.26 8.19 2.33
N ARG A 117 1.30 9.00 2.08
CA ARG A 117 2.69 8.50 2.03
C ARG A 117 3.16 7.93 3.37
N ALA A 118 2.83 8.58 4.48
CA ALA A 118 3.18 8.08 5.81
C ALA A 118 2.49 6.74 6.10
N GLN A 119 1.23 6.59 5.71
CA GLN A 119 0.50 5.32 5.82
C GLN A 119 1.13 4.22 4.96
N LEU A 120 1.50 4.56 3.72
CA LEU A 120 2.22 3.63 2.83
C LEU A 120 3.54 3.17 3.46
N LYS A 121 4.32 4.10 4.01
CA LYS A 121 5.58 3.77 4.68
C LYS A 121 5.37 2.82 5.85
N ASP A 122 4.36 3.07 6.69
CA ASP A 122 4.03 2.19 7.80
C ASP A 122 3.60 0.79 7.32
N ALA A 123 2.82 0.73 6.23
CA ALA A 123 2.40 -0.54 5.64
C ALA A 123 3.60 -1.33 5.09
N ILE A 124 4.54 -0.66 4.43
CA ILE A 124 5.77 -1.28 3.93
C ILE A 124 6.64 -1.77 5.10
N ASP A 125 6.75 -0.99 6.16
CA ASP A 125 7.52 -1.37 7.35
C ASP A 125 6.94 -2.65 7.98
N VAL A 126 5.63 -2.73 8.10
CA VAL A 126 4.94 -3.95 8.57
C VAL A 126 5.15 -5.13 7.63
N LEU A 127 5.11 -4.93 6.32
CA LEU A 127 5.37 -5.99 5.34
C LEU A 127 6.80 -6.53 5.45
N VAL A 128 7.78 -5.65 5.60
CA VAL A 128 9.21 -6.03 5.64
C VAL A 128 9.61 -6.60 7.00
N ASN A 129 9.20 -5.96 8.09
CA ASN A 129 9.66 -6.27 9.45
C ASN A 129 8.64 -7.09 10.26
N GLY A 130 7.40 -7.21 9.78
CA GLY A 130 6.31 -7.86 10.49
C GLY A 130 5.60 -6.94 11.47
N ASP A 131 4.60 -7.51 12.14
CA ASP A 131 3.71 -6.85 13.12
C ASP A 131 3.89 -7.38 14.56
N ASP A 132 5.09 -7.76 14.93
CA ASP A 132 5.44 -8.43 16.21
C ASP A 132 4.87 -9.87 16.37
N ASN A 133 4.34 -10.46 15.29
CA ASN A 133 3.81 -11.84 15.27
C ASN A 133 4.68 -12.80 14.45
N GLU A 134 5.97 -12.53 14.32
CA GLU A 134 6.93 -13.37 13.59
C GLU A 134 6.51 -13.63 12.12
N ASN A 135 5.99 -12.60 11.47
CA ASN A 135 5.43 -12.68 10.12
C ASN A 135 6.05 -11.68 9.11
N PRO A 136 7.36 -11.41 9.15
CA PRO A 136 7.99 -10.59 8.12
C PRO A 136 7.86 -11.26 6.74
N ALA A 137 7.82 -10.45 5.69
CA ALA A 137 7.86 -10.97 4.33
C ALA A 137 9.14 -11.76 4.06
N GLY A 138 9.03 -12.79 3.21
CA GLY A 138 10.20 -13.53 2.74
C GLY A 138 11.18 -12.61 2.01
N THR A 139 12.48 -12.84 2.17
CA THR A 139 13.53 -12.06 1.51
C THR A 139 14.19 -12.88 0.41
N LEU A 140 14.35 -12.26 -0.75
CA LEU A 140 15.09 -12.82 -1.87
C LEU A 140 16.35 -12.00 -2.14
N ASN A 141 17.50 -12.66 -2.12
CA ASN A 141 18.76 -11.99 -2.41
C ASN A 141 18.99 -11.92 -3.93
N VAL A 142 19.35 -10.75 -4.43
CA VAL A 142 19.81 -10.58 -5.81
C VAL A 142 21.16 -11.30 -6.03
N ALA A 143 21.38 -11.78 -7.24
CA ALA A 143 22.60 -12.51 -7.58
C ALA A 143 23.88 -11.65 -7.42
N THR A 144 23.76 -10.36 -7.71
CA THR A 144 24.88 -9.40 -7.57
C THR A 144 24.40 -8.19 -6.77
N GLY A 145 25.03 -7.92 -5.64
CA GLY A 145 24.66 -6.78 -4.77
C GLY A 145 24.63 -5.46 -5.54
N GLY A 146 23.55 -4.70 -5.35
CA GLY A 146 23.34 -3.40 -5.99
C GLY A 146 22.89 -3.43 -7.45
N LYS A 147 22.76 -4.62 -8.07
CA LYS A 147 22.24 -4.78 -9.44
C LYS A 147 20.99 -5.63 -9.41
N VAL A 148 19.95 -5.18 -10.10
CA VAL A 148 18.76 -5.97 -10.39
C VAL A 148 18.89 -6.48 -11.82
N THR A 149 18.73 -7.78 -12.01
CA THR A 149 18.76 -8.42 -13.33
C THR A 149 17.38 -8.95 -13.68
N TYR A 150 17.15 -9.26 -14.96
CA TYR A 150 15.89 -9.89 -15.37
C TYR A 150 15.72 -11.28 -14.75
N GLU A 151 16.81 -12.00 -14.52
CA GLU A 151 16.81 -13.30 -13.83
C GLU A 151 16.36 -13.18 -12.38
N ASP A 152 16.72 -12.08 -11.68
CA ASP A 152 16.24 -11.82 -10.33
C ASP A 152 14.72 -11.61 -10.31
N LEU A 153 14.16 -10.94 -11.31
CA LEU A 153 12.71 -10.76 -11.46
C LEU A 153 12.00 -12.10 -11.77
N LEU A 154 12.60 -12.94 -12.62
CA LEU A 154 12.07 -14.29 -12.90
C LEU A 154 12.10 -15.16 -11.64
N LYS A 155 13.17 -15.06 -10.85
CA LYS A 155 13.28 -15.78 -9.58
C LYS A 155 12.21 -15.31 -8.59
N LEU A 156 11.97 -14.00 -8.48
CA LEU A 156 10.90 -13.45 -7.67
C LEU A 156 9.53 -14.02 -8.09
N TRP A 157 9.27 -14.07 -9.40
CA TRP A 157 8.04 -14.64 -9.94
C TRP A 157 7.89 -16.13 -9.60
N THR A 158 8.97 -16.90 -9.67
CA THR A 158 8.97 -18.34 -9.36
C THR A 158 8.74 -18.60 -7.88
N GLU A 159 9.36 -17.84 -6.99
CA GLU A 159 9.27 -18.00 -5.54
C GLU A 159 7.88 -17.61 -4.97
N LEU A 160 7.11 -16.82 -5.71
CA LEU A 160 5.75 -16.49 -5.31
C LEU A 160 4.73 -17.61 -5.57
N ALA A 161 5.08 -18.66 -6.29
CA ALA A 161 4.16 -19.77 -6.52
C ALA A 161 3.65 -20.38 -5.20
N PRO A 162 2.35 -20.71 -5.05
CA PRO A 162 1.31 -20.78 -6.08
C PRO A 162 0.58 -19.45 -6.35
N TYR A 163 1.05 -18.33 -5.81
CA TYR A 163 0.47 -17.01 -6.01
C TYR A 163 1.02 -16.36 -7.27
N GLU A 164 0.28 -15.40 -7.80
CA GLU A 164 0.70 -14.63 -8.97
C GLU A 164 1.41 -13.32 -8.55
N LEU A 165 2.47 -12.98 -9.27
CA LEU A 165 3.11 -11.69 -9.15
C LEU A 165 2.25 -10.64 -9.87
N ASN A 166 1.48 -9.86 -9.14
CA ASN A 166 0.58 -8.85 -9.69
C ASN A 166 1.13 -7.42 -9.56
N THR A 167 1.97 -7.16 -8.57
CA THR A 167 2.48 -5.81 -8.28
C THR A 167 3.94 -5.87 -7.83
N ILE A 168 4.75 -4.97 -8.36
CA ILE A 168 6.13 -4.72 -7.92
C ILE A 168 6.18 -3.27 -7.42
N LEU A 169 6.55 -3.07 -6.17
CA LEU A 169 6.77 -1.76 -5.59
C LEU A 169 8.29 -1.49 -5.54
N ALA A 170 8.71 -0.36 -6.09
CA ALA A 170 10.13 -0.03 -6.15
C ALA A 170 10.41 1.43 -5.76
N SER A 171 11.55 1.64 -5.08
CA SER A 171 12.09 2.97 -4.84
C SER A 171 12.57 3.62 -6.13
N THR A 172 12.82 4.92 -6.11
CA THR A 172 13.31 5.65 -7.30
C THR A 172 14.56 5.04 -7.92
N PRO A 173 15.62 4.72 -7.15
CA PRO A 173 16.82 4.11 -7.73
C PRO A 173 16.59 2.69 -8.25
N GLU A 174 15.76 1.89 -7.58
CA GLU A 174 15.47 0.54 -8.04
C GLU A 174 14.56 0.55 -9.28
N MET A 175 13.61 1.48 -9.34
CA MET A 175 12.79 1.72 -10.53
C MET A 175 13.65 2.02 -11.74
N GLN A 176 14.67 2.91 -11.59
CA GLN A 176 15.59 3.25 -12.67
C GLN A 176 16.37 2.02 -13.13
N LYS A 177 16.84 1.16 -12.20
CA LYS A 177 17.55 -0.08 -12.53
C LYS A 177 16.65 -1.04 -13.32
N ILE A 178 15.41 -1.23 -12.87
CA ILE A 178 14.43 -2.10 -13.54
C ILE A 178 14.13 -1.59 -14.95
N LEU A 179 13.81 -0.31 -15.10
CA LEU A 179 13.49 0.28 -16.41
C LEU A 179 14.70 0.32 -17.37
N SER A 180 15.91 0.24 -16.86
CA SER A 180 17.14 0.17 -17.70
C SER A 180 17.47 -1.24 -18.18
N LEU A 181 16.74 -2.27 -17.77
CA LEU A 181 16.94 -3.62 -18.26
C LEU A 181 16.67 -3.70 -19.77
N SER A 182 17.59 -4.29 -20.52
CA SER A 182 17.48 -4.40 -21.99
C SER A 182 16.21 -5.14 -22.42
N GLN A 183 15.75 -6.11 -21.63
CA GLN A 183 14.52 -6.86 -21.90
C GLN A 183 13.26 -6.00 -21.80
N LEU A 184 13.26 -4.94 -20.98
CA LEU A 184 12.14 -4.00 -20.86
C LEU A 184 12.23 -2.83 -21.86
N GLN A 185 13.41 -2.62 -22.46
CA GLN A 185 13.64 -1.60 -23.49
C GLN A 185 13.36 -2.10 -24.91
N ASP A 186 13.20 -3.41 -25.08
CA ASP A 186 12.85 -3.99 -26.37
C ASP A 186 11.44 -3.52 -26.77
N SER A 187 11.32 -3.00 -28.00
CA SER A 187 10.07 -2.49 -28.55
C SER A 187 8.96 -3.56 -28.61
N ASN A 188 9.32 -4.83 -28.67
CA ASN A 188 8.35 -5.93 -28.67
C ASN A 188 7.85 -6.30 -27.28
N ALA A 189 8.64 -6.06 -26.24
CA ALA A 189 8.27 -6.36 -24.86
C ALA A 189 7.72 -5.13 -24.10
N GLY A 190 8.14 -3.91 -24.50
CA GLY A 190 7.81 -2.67 -23.82
C GLY A 190 6.78 -1.78 -24.54
N LEU A 191 6.12 -2.27 -25.57
CA LEU A 191 5.19 -1.49 -26.39
C LEU A 191 4.06 -0.81 -25.59
N ASP A 192 3.55 -1.45 -24.54
CA ASP A 192 2.47 -0.90 -23.73
C ASP A 192 2.89 0.35 -22.95
N PHE A 193 4.14 0.43 -22.50
CA PHE A 193 4.64 1.62 -21.83
C PHE A 193 4.74 2.81 -22.78
N GLN A 194 5.28 2.60 -23.97
CA GLN A 194 5.42 3.66 -24.99
C GLN A 194 4.07 4.15 -25.52
N ALA A 195 3.10 3.25 -25.65
CA ALA A 195 1.78 3.57 -26.19
C ALA A 195 0.79 4.09 -25.16
N THR A 196 0.80 3.54 -23.94
CA THR A 196 -0.22 3.82 -22.89
C THR A 196 0.31 4.57 -21.68
N GLY A 197 1.63 4.67 -21.52
CA GLY A 197 2.27 5.24 -20.33
C GLY A 197 2.13 4.38 -19.07
N ARG A 198 1.60 3.15 -19.18
CA ARG A 198 1.50 2.22 -18.06
C ARG A 198 2.77 1.38 -17.95
N MET A 199 3.37 1.39 -16.78
CA MET A 199 4.52 0.55 -16.49
C MET A 199 4.04 -0.87 -16.17
N ILE A 200 4.11 -1.75 -17.15
CA ILE A 200 3.81 -3.18 -17.00
C ILE A 200 5.10 -3.94 -17.26
N THR A 201 5.47 -4.84 -16.35
CA THR A 201 6.61 -5.73 -16.60
C THR A 201 6.22 -6.86 -17.56
N PRO A 202 7.18 -7.49 -18.26
CA PRO A 202 6.89 -8.67 -19.09
C PRO A 202 6.29 -9.85 -18.33
N LEU A 203 6.38 -9.82 -17.00
CA LEU A 203 5.78 -10.81 -16.09
C LEU A 203 4.32 -10.54 -15.77
N GLY A 204 3.71 -9.52 -16.38
CA GLY A 204 2.31 -9.13 -16.15
C GLY A 204 2.07 -8.31 -14.89
N ALA A 205 3.10 -8.00 -14.12
CA ALA A 205 2.98 -7.23 -12.88
C ALA A 205 2.92 -5.73 -13.14
N SER A 206 2.10 -5.03 -12.35
CA SER A 206 2.09 -3.56 -12.31
C SER A 206 3.32 -3.06 -11.55
N LEU A 207 4.08 -2.16 -12.16
CA LEU A 207 5.24 -1.54 -11.53
C LEU A 207 4.83 -0.22 -10.89
N LEU A 208 4.84 -0.16 -9.57
CA LEU A 208 4.50 1.03 -8.79
C LEU A 208 5.74 1.68 -8.21
N HIS A 209 5.83 2.98 -8.37
CA HIS A 209 6.92 3.78 -7.83
C HIS A 209 6.53 4.43 -6.52
N THR A 210 7.42 4.36 -5.53
CA THR A 210 7.32 5.15 -4.30
C THR A 210 8.69 5.70 -3.90
N PRO A 211 8.78 6.98 -3.56
CA PRO A 211 10.02 7.55 -3.00
C PRO A 211 10.22 7.20 -1.52
N GLU A 212 9.25 6.53 -0.88
CA GLU A 212 9.24 6.26 0.56
C GLU A 212 9.96 4.95 0.94
N LEU A 213 10.44 4.17 -0.04
CA LEU A 213 11.25 2.96 0.15
C LEU A 213 12.73 3.30 0.31
#